data_adadac392142f89feb1e083fb7dced82
#
_entry.id   adadac392142f89feb1e083fb7dced82
#
_cell.length_a   1.000
_cell.length_b   1.000
_cell.length_c   1.000
_cell.angle_alpha   90.00
_cell.angle_beta   90.00
_cell.angle_gamma   90.00
#
_symmetry.space_group_name_H-M   'P 1'
#
loop_
_entity.id
_entity.type
_entity.pdbx_description
1 polymer ?
#
loop_
_entity_poly.entity_id
_entity_poly.type
_entity_poly.pdbx_seq_one_letter_code
_entity_poly.pdbx_strand_id
1 'polypeptide(L)'
;MHNLFRMAGIAGLGLALVSCATIPEIAGGLPDYSASPSYGTVSLSAGFEPDPRVIPLQSGGSIPASNVSPGCSGFVAAAPDVRLNYRAGEYPLILSVASSGDTTLVVNGPDGSWYCDDDGGVNGLNPSLRFGSPMSGQYDIWVGTYGSGALQAARLHISEVSSQ
;
A
#
# COMPACT_ATOMS: atom_id res chain seq x y z
N MET A 1 2.35 59.43 64.21
CA MET A 1 2.37 59.55 62.71
C MET A 1 3.24 58.43 62.18
N HIS A 2 2.61 57.31 61.82
CA HIS A 2 3.32 56.18 61.25
C HIS A 2 2.54 55.75 59.99
N ASN A 3 3.11 55.99 58.83
CA ASN A 3 2.58 55.52 57.56
C ASN A 3 3.06 54.07 57.29
N LEU A 4 2.12 53.10 57.22
CA LEU A 4 2.36 51.77 56.75
C LEU A 4 2.20 51.76 55.21
N PHE A 5 3.25 51.49 54.48
CA PHE A 5 3.16 51.14 53.08
C PHE A 5 2.88 49.64 52.93
N ARG A 6 1.73 49.30 52.35
CA ARG A 6 1.43 47.94 51.92
C ARG A 6 1.94 47.76 50.50
N MET A 7 2.92 46.86 50.30
CA MET A 7 3.27 46.36 48.98
C MET A 7 2.28 45.28 48.56
N ALA A 8 1.59 45.50 47.43
CA ALA A 8 0.79 44.49 46.76
C ALA A 8 1.70 43.68 45.82
N GLY A 9 1.80 42.37 46.10
CA GLY A 9 2.48 41.44 45.19
C GLY A 9 1.58 41.09 44.01
N ILE A 10 2.08 41.31 42.80
CA ILE A 10 1.44 40.90 41.55
C ILE A 10 1.92 39.49 41.28
N ALA A 11 1.02 38.50 41.43
CA ALA A 11 1.23 37.14 40.98
C ALA A 11 1.06 37.06 39.45
N GLY A 12 2.16 36.95 38.73
CA GLY A 12 2.17 36.74 37.29
C GLY A 12 1.73 35.31 36.94
N LEU A 13 0.58 35.17 36.33
CA LEU A 13 0.12 33.90 35.77
C LEU A 13 0.86 33.66 34.46
N GLY A 14 1.87 32.81 34.49
CA GLY A 14 2.57 32.39 33.27
C GLY A 14 1.68 31.47 32.42
N LEU A 15 1.22 31.97 31.27
CA LEU A 15 0.55 31.15 30.25
C LEU A 15 1.62 30.27 29.55
N ALA A 16 1.63 28.98 29.85
CA ALA A 16 2.43 28.02 29.09
C ALA A 16 1.76 27.82 27.75
N LEU A 17 2.36 28.35 26.69
CA LEU A 17 1.99 28.04 25.31
C LEU A 17 2.43 26.61 25.03
N VAL A 18 1.48 25.69 25.01
CA VAL A 18 1.68 24.34 24.48
C VAL A 18 1.83 24.50 22.96
N SER A 19 3.07 24.44 22.48
CA SER A 19 3.36 24.36 21.06
C SER A 19 2.85 23.01 20.56
N CYS A 20 1.73 23.01 19.83
CA CYS A 20 1.31 21.85 19.06
C CYS A 20 2.36 21.62 17.97
N ALA A 21 3.25 20.64 18.19
CA ALA A 21 4.14 20.17 17.14
C ALA A 21 3.25 19.58 16.03
N THR A 22 3.19 20.25 14.88
CA THR A 22 2.55 19.70 13.68
C THR A 22 3.41 18.53 13.22
N ILE A 23 2.85 17.32 13.28
CA ILE A 23 3.45 16.15 12.65
C ILE A 23 3.54 16.45 11.15
N PRO A 24 4.70 16.27 10.50
CA PRO A 24 4.78 16.49 9.05
C PRO A 24 3.81 15.57 8.34
N GLU A 25 2.88 16.16 7.60
CA GLU A 25 1.95 15.40 6.76
C GLU A 25 2.75 14.72 5.64
N ILE A 26 2.60 13.40 5.51
CA ILE A 26 3.25 12.65 4.43
C ILE A 26 2.60 13.09 3.12
N ALA A 27 3.39 13.66 2.22
CA ALA A 27 2.89 14.11 0.92
C ALA A 27 2.26 12.91 0.17
N GLY A 28 1.00 13.06 -0.24
CA GLY A 28 0.22 12.02 -0.92
C GLY A 28 -0.46 11.00 0.01
N GLY A 29 -0.21 11.04 1.33
CA GLY A 29 -0.82 10.11 2.29
C GLY A 29 -0.27 8.68 2.21
N LEU A 30 -1.01 7.73 2.78
CA LEU A 30 -0.76 6.29 2.71
C LEU A 30 -1.90 5.61 1.93
N PRO A 31 -1.62 4.49 1.23
CA PRO A 31 -2.68 3.64 0.71
C PRO A 31 -3.55 3.10 1.86
N ASP A 32 -4.86 3.05 1.63
CA ASP A 32 -5.85 2.62 2.62
C ASP A 32 -6.31 1.19 2.33
N TYR A 33 -5.68 0.22 3.00
CA TYR A 33 -6.06 -1.19 2.90
C TYR A 33 -7.44 -1.51 3.50
N SER A 34 -8.05 -0.58 4.23
CA SER A 34 -9.42 -0.75 4.75
C SER A 34 -10.49 -0.33 3.74
N ALA A 35 -10.12 0.45 2.73
CA ALA A 35 -11.03 0.90 1.69
C ALA A 35 -11.54 -0.27 0.82
N SER A 36 -12.69 -0.07 0.20
CA SER A 36 -13.22 -1.03 -0.78
C SER A 36 -12.34 -1.08 -2.03
N PRO A 37 -11.95 -2.26 -2.51
CA PRO A 37 -11.10 -2.39 -3.70
C PRO A 37 -11.82 -1.95 -4.97
N SER A 38 -11.10 -1.26 -5.87
CA SER A 38 -11.66 -0.66 -7.10
C SER A 38 -12.13 -1.71 -8.12
N TYR A 39 -11.46 -2.86 -8.19
CA TYR A 39 -11.75 -3.97 -9.11
C TYR A 39 -12.31 -5.20 -8.40
N GLY A 40 -12.78 -5.02 -7.16
CA GLY A 40 -13.53 -6.02 -6.40
C GLY A 40 -12.66 -6.97 -5.58
N THR A 41 -13.36 -7.90 -4.94
CA THR A 41 -12.78 -8.92 -4.06
C THR A 41 -12.84 -10.28 -4.74
N VAL A 42 -11.73 -11.01 -4.71
CA VAL A 42 -11.60 -12.38 -5.21
C VAL A 42 -11.34 -13.31 -4.04
N SER A 43 -12.00 -14.46 -4.00
CA SER A 43 -11.75 -15.50 -3.01
C SER A 43 -11.25 -16.75 -3.71
N LEU A 44 -10.01 -17.19 -3.36
CA LEU A 44 -9.36 -18.35 -3.94
C LEU A 44 -8.87 -19.29 -2.85
N SER A 45 -8.75 -20.56 -3.17
CA SER A 45 -8.10 -21.56 -2.32
C SER A 45 -7.01 -22.24 -3.14
N ALA A 46 -5.95 -22.68 -2.50
CA ALA A 46 -4.87 -23.41 -3.16
C ALA A 46 -5.42 -24.54 -4.05
N GLY A 47 -4.87 -24.65 -5.25
CA GLY A 47 -5.37 -25.52 -6.32
C GLY A 47 -6.54 -24.93 -7.10
N PHE A 48 -6.70 -23.61 -7.10
CA PHE A 48 -7.79 -22.94 -7.84
C PHE A 48 -7.64 -23.08 -9.36
N GLU A 49 -8.79 -23.14 -10.03
CA GLU A 49 -8.90 -23.13 -11.48
C GLU A 49 -9.90 -22.03 -11.94
N PRO A 50 -9.66 -21.33 -13.05
CA PRO A 50 -8.45 -21.40 -13.89
C PRO A 50 -7.24 -20.74 -13.23
N ASP A 51 -6.04 -21.29 -13.45
CA ASP A 51 -4.76 -20.71 -13.10
C ASP A 51 -4.01 -20.29 -14.40
N PRO A 52 -3.67 -18.98 -14.59
CA PRO A 52 -3.85 -17.87 -13.65
C PRO A 52 -5.30 -17.34 -13.61
N ARG A 53 -5.69 -16.81 -12.45
CA ARG A 53 -6.81 -15.87 -12.35
C ARG A 53 -6.35 -14.51 -12.83
N VAL A 54 -6.95 -13.98 -13.89
CA VAL A 54 -6.55 -12.70 -14.52
C VAL A 54 -7.61 -11.63 -14.27
N ILE A 55 -7.16 -10.45 -13.85
CA ILE A 55 -8.02 -9.29 -13.57
C ILE A 55 -7.51 -8.10 -14.38
N PRO A 56 -8.26 -7.63 -15.41
CA PRO A 56 -7.93 -6.41 -16.13
C PRO A 56 -8.21 -5.20 -15.25
N LEU A 57 -7.28 -4.22 -15.26
CA LEU A 57 -7.37 -3.01 -14.45
C LEU A 57 -6.57 -1.86 -15.09
N GLN A 58 -6.62 -0.69 -14.45
CA GLN A 58 -5.74 0.44 -14.74
C GLN A 58 -4.74 0.57 -13.59
N SER A 59 -3.44 0.53 -13.90
CA SER A 59 -2.37 0.81 -12.93
C SER A 59 -2.26 2.30 -12.63
N GLY A 60 -1.56 2.66 -11.55
CA GLY A 60 -1.21 4.03 -11.24
C GLY A 60 -2.06 4.66 -10.14
N GLY A 61 -1.79 5.91 -9.86
CA GLY A 61 -2.45 6.68 -8.81
C GLY A 61 -1.64 7.89 -8.38
N SER A 62 -1.96 8.46 -7.23
CA SER A 62 -1.35 9.71 -6.76
C SER A 62 -0.49 9.54 -5.50
N ILE A 63 -0.46 8.35 -4.90
CA ILE A 63 0.26 8.10 -3.66
C ILE A 63 1.61 7.47 -4.00
N PRO A 64 2.75 8.09 -3.62
CA PRO A 64 4.06 7.45 -3.76
C PRO A 64 4.11 6.15 -2.97
N ALA A 65 4.46 5.04 -3.62
CA ALA A 65 4.61 3.74 -2.95
C ALA A 65 5.71 3.76 -1.88
N SER A 66 6.71 4.61 -2.02
CA SER A 66 7.75 4.84 -1.01
C SER A 66 7.22 5.33 0.34
N ASN A 67 5.96 5.79 0.41
CA ASN A 67 5.33 6.15 1.68
C ASN A 67 5.05 4.93 2.57
N VAL A 68 4.87 3.73 2.00
CA VAL A 68 4.68 2.49 2.79
C VAL A 68 6.01 1.84 3.16
N SER A 69 7.01 1.92 2.27
CA SER A 69 8.38 1.44 2.53
C SER A 69 9.36 2.11 1.56
N PRO A 70 10.57 2.49 2.01
CA PRO A 70 11.58 3.10 1.13
C PRO A 70 11.99 2.24 -0.07
N GLY A 71 11.75 0.92 -0.02
CA GLY A 71 12.03 0.00 -1.12
C GLY A 71 10.91 -0.14 -2.13
N CYS A 72 9.76 0.51 -1.92
CA CYS A 72 8.64 0.48 -2.86
C CYS A 72 8.75 1.60 -3.88
N SER A 73 8.55 1.28 -5.15
CA SER A 73 8.66 2.21 -6.29
C SER A 73 7.28 2.55 -6.86
N GLY A 74 7.21 3.68 -7.60
CA GLY A 74 6.03 4.09 -8.36
C GLY A 74 4.94 4.79 -7.56
N PHE A 75 3.78 4.89 -8.18
CA PHE A 75 2.61 5.58 -7.62
C PHE A 75 1.39 4.66 -7.68
N VAL A 76 0.64 4.61 -6.59
CA VAL A 76 -0.53 3.74 -6.42
C VAL A 76 -1.78 4.55 -6.07
N ALA A 77 -2.95 3.94 -6.21
CA ALA A 77 -4.23 4.51 -5.79
C ALA A 77 -4.36 4.54 -4.26
N ALA A 78 -5.32 5.31 -3.75
CA ALA A 78 -5.63 5.34 -2.32
C ALA A 78 -6.27 4.02 -1.87
N ALA A 79 -7.30 3.53 -2.58
CA ALA A 79 -7.91 2.24 -2.31
C ALA A 79 -7.14 1.11 -3.01
N PRO A 80 -7.20 -0.14 -2.50
CA PRO A 80 -6.67 -1.28 -3.23
C PRO A 80 -7.31 -1.43 -4.62
N ASP A 81 -6.55 -1.91 -5.58
CA ASP A 81 -7.13 -2.31 -6.87
C ASP A 81 -7.93 -3.59 -6.69
N VAL A 82 -7.33 -4.60 -6.07
CA VAL A 82 -7.95 -5.89 -5.84
C VAL A 82 -7.72 -6.34 -4.40
N ARG A 83 -8.76 -6.92 -3.79
CA ARG A 83 -8.64 -7.66 -2.54
C ARG A 83 -8.69 -9.15 -2.83
N LEU A 84 -7.68 -9.88 -2.39
CA LEU A 84 -7.63 -11.33 -2.49
C LEU A 84 -7.82 -11.94 -1.09
N ASN A 85 -8.90 -12.69 -0.89
CA ASN A 85 -9.07 -13.59 0.24
C ASN A 85 -8.54 -14.96 -0.16
N TYR A 86 -7.35 -15.32 0.32
CA TYR A 86 -6.67 -16.55 -0.07
C TYR A 86 -6.67 -17.57 1.05
N ARG A 87 -7.02 -18.81 0.70
CA ARG A 87 -6.83 -19.97 1.58
C ARG A 87 -5.63 -20.76 1.08
N ALA A 88 -4.52 -20.64 1.81
CA ALA A 88 -3.25 -21.27 1.46
C ALA A 88 -3.30 -22.80 1.58
N GLY A 89 -2.44 -23.45 0.81
CA GLY A 89 -2.16 -24.88 0.81
C GLY A 89 -0.67 -25.11 0.58
N GLU A 90 -0.31 -26.15 -0.17
CA GLU A 90 1.07 -26.52 -0.43
C GLU A 90 1.73 -25.76 -1.58
N TYR A 91 0.92 -25.05 -2.39
CA TYR A 91 1.41 -24.31 -3.55
C TYR A 91 1.83 -22.88 -3.18
N PRO A 92 2.80 -22.31 -3.92
CA PRO A 92 3.13 -20.89 -3.76
C PRO A 92 1.97 -20.02 -4.24
N LEU A 93 1.95 -18.76 -3.82
CA LEU A 93 1.10 -17.72 -4.39
C LEU A 93 2.00 -16.75 -5.15
N ILE A 94 1.70 -16.51 -6.43
CA ILE A 94 2.43 -15.59 -7.31
C ILE A 94 1.47 -14.50 -7.75
N LEU A 95 1.83 -13.26 -7.45
CA LEU A 95 1.12 -12.06 -7.90
C LEU A 95 2.02 -11.37 -8.91
N SER A 96 1.59 -11.24 -10.15
CA SER A 96 2.37 -10.60 -11.19
C SER A 96 1.51 -9.72 -12.08
N VAL A 97 2.14 -8.81 -12.81
CA VAL A 97 1.44 -7.87 -13.69
C VAL A 97 1.94 -8.03 -15.11
N ALA A 98 1.02 -7.94 -16.06
CA ALA A 98 1.32 -7.81 -17.48
C ALA A 98 0.80 -6.47 -17.99
N SER A 99 1.69 -5.64 -18.51
CA SER A 99 1.40 -4.34 -19.12
C SER A 99 2.39 -4.06 -20.25
N SER A 100 2.03 -3.18 -21.18
CA SER A 100 2.97 -2.60 -22.15
C SER A 100 3.79 -1.45 -21.56
N GLY A 101 3.39 -0.96 -20.39
CA GLY A 101 4.08 0.10 -19.66
C GLY A 101 4.84 -0.45 -18.48
N ASP A 102 5.60 0.43 -17.84
CA ASP A 102 6.38 0.18 -16.65
C ASP A 102 5.47 0.26 -15.42
N THR A 103 5.26 -0.87 -14.76
CA THR A 103 4.31 -1.00 -13.65
C THR A 103 5.00 -1.47 -12.37
N THR A 104 4.34 -1.24 -11.25
CA THR A 104 4.81 -1.66 -9.92
C THR A 104 3.72 -2.44 -9.20
N LEU A 105 4.10 -3.23 -8.23
CA LEU A 105 3.18 -4.01 -7.40
C LEU A 105 3.44 -3.71 -5.93
N VAL A 106 2.38 -3.35 -5.22
CA VAL A 106 2.39 -3.15 -3.76
C VAL A 106 1.32 -4.02 -3.15
N VAL A 107 1.66 -4.77 -2.13
CA VAL A 107 0.76 -5.71 -1.47
C VAL A 107 0.84 -5.53 0.05
N ASN A 108 -0.31 -5.39 0.70
CA ASN A 108 -0.43 -5.54 2.14
C ASN A 108 -0.91 -6.97 2.43
N GLY A 109 -0.10 -7.74 3.13
CA GLY A 109 -0.36 -9.15 3.41
C GLY A 109 -1.20 -9.41 4.66
N PRO A 110 -1.58 -10.69 4.90
CA PRO A 110 -2.39 -11.08 6.07
C PRO A 110 -1.76 -10.79 7.42
N ASP A 111 -0.45 -10.64 7.47
CA ASP A 111 0.34 -10.28 8.65
C ASP A 111 0.47 -8.76 8.86
N GLY A 112 -0.13 -7.96 7.96
CA GLY A 112 0.01 -6.51 7.93
C GLY A 112 1.33 -6.01 7.33
N SER A 113 2.20 -6.91 6.86
CA SER A 113 3.45 -6.53 6.19
C SER A 113 3.20 -6.01 4.78
N TRP A 114 4.08 -5.10 4.34
CA TRP A 114 4.06 -4.57 2.98
C TRP A 114 5.14 -5.24 2.12
N TYR A 115 4.76 -5.62 0.93
CA TYR A 115 5.60 -6.26 -0.08
C TYR A 115 5.53 -5.45 -1.36
N CYS A 116 6.65 -5.24 -2.02
CA CYS A 116 6.72 -4.45 -3.24
C CYS A 116 7.69 -5.07 -4.23
N ASP A 117 7.39 -4.89 -5.50
CA ASP A 117 8.28 -5.23 -6.61
C ASP A 117 7.97 -4.33 -7.81
N ASP A 118 8.95 -4.12 -8.69
CA ASP A 118 8.76 -3.36 -9.94
C ASP A 118 9.23 -4.12 -11.20
N ASP A 119 10.29 -4.93 -11.13
CA ASP A 119 10.93 -5.55 -12.30
C ASP A 119 11.10 -7.08 -12.17
N GLY A 120 10.48 -7.73 -11.19
CA GLY A 120 10.66 -9.16 -10.90
C GLY A 120 9.90 -10.12 -11.81
N GLY A 121 9.10 -9.62 -12.75
CA GLY A 121 8.36 -10.42 -13.71
C GLY A 121 9.21 -10.91 -14.87
N VAL A 122 8.64 -11.77 -15.74
CA VAL A 122 9.33 -12.29 -16.92
C VAL A 122 9.48 -11.26 -18.05
N ASN A 123 8.67 -10.23 -18.03
CA ASN A 123 8.70 -9.12 -19.01
C ASN A 123 9.26 -7.86 -18.34
N GLY A 124 10.51 -7.80 -18.15
CA GLY A 124 11.47 -6.87 -17.61
C GLY A 124 11.11 -5.49 -17.07
N LEU A 125 9.92 -4.95 -17.21
CA LEU A 125 9.43 -3.70 -16.61
C LEU A 125 8.10 -3.92 -15.89
N ASN A 126 7.81 -5.18 -15.56
CA ASN A 126 6.60 -5.55 -14.86
C ASN A 126 6.93 -6.39 -13.64
N PRO A 127 6.18 -6.19 -12.53
CA PRO A 127 6.50 -6.79 -11.25
C PRO A 127 6.02 -8.23 -11.10
N SER A 128 6.68 -8.96 -10.18
CA SER A 128 6.23 -10.26 -9.71
C SER A 128 6.64 -10.50 -8.25
N LEU A 129 5.67 -10.73 -7.39
CA LEU A 129 5.87 -11.16 -6.01
C LEU A 129 5.53 -12.64 -5.87
N ARG A 130 6.47 -13.43 -5.35
CA ARG A 130 6.28 -14.86 -5.08
C ARG A 130 6.33 -15.15 -3.59
N PHE A 131 5.23 -15.60 -3.04
CA PHE A 131 5.12 -16.11 -1.68
C PHE A 131 5.30 -17.63 -1.74
N GLY A 132 6.48 -18.13 -1.36
CA GLY A 132 6.81 -19.56 -1.43
C GLY A 132 6.02 -20.41 -0.44
N SER A 133 5.65 -19.81 0.69
CA SER A 133 4.76 -20.38 1.72
C SER A 133 3.74 -19.31 2.08
N PRO A 134 2.69 -19.14 1.26
CA PRO A 134 1.71 -18.07 1.48
C PRO A 134 0.92 -18.30 2.76
N MET A 135 0.51 -17.21 3.39
CA MET A 135 -0.42 -17.24 4.50
C MET A 135 -1.86 -17.28 4.00
N SER A 136 -2.75 -17.92 4.75
CA SER A 136 -4.18 -17.74 4.57
C SER A 136 -4.61 -16.39 5.14
N GLY A 137 -5.47 -15.68 4.39
CA GLY A 137 -5.98 -14.39 4.83
C GLY A 137 -6.20 -13.42 3.69
N GLN A 138 -6.27 -12.16 4.04
CA GLN A 138 -6.52 -11.04 3.11
C GLN A 138 -5.20 -10.47 2.60
N TYR A 139 -5.11 -10.34 1.29
CA TYR A 139 -4.08 -9.58 0.58
C TYR A 139 -4.75 -8.40 -0.11
N ASP A 140 -4.36 -7.18 0.22
CA ASP A 140 -4.77 -5.98 -0.48
C ASP A 140 -3.69 -5.60 -1.49
N ILE A 141 -4.08 -5.46 -2.76
CA ILE A 141 -3.17 -5.41 -3.91
C ILE A 141 -3.37 -4.11 -4.66
N TRP A 142 -2.28 -3.38 -4.89
CA TRP A 142 -2.22 -2.19 -5.73
C TRP A 142 -1.27 -2.44 -6.90
N VAL A 143 -1.70 -2.05 -8.09
CA VAL A 143 -0.88 -2.04 -9.29
C VAL A 143 -0.55 -0.59 -9.62
N GLY A 144 0.69 -0.21 -9.38
CA GLY A 144 1.19 1.14 -9.61
C GLY A 144 1.78 1.33 -11.00
N THR A 145 2.15 2.58 -11.29
CA THR A 145 2.94 2.95 -12.47
C THR A 145 4.27 3.52 -12.01
N TYR A 146 5.36 3.03 -12.59
CA TYR A 146 6.70 3.51 -12.27
C TYR A 146 6.93 4.94 -12.79
N GLY A 147 7.64 5.75 -12.03
CA GLY A 147 8.05 7.10 -12.43
C GLY A 147 6.94 8.17 -12.52
N SER A 148 5.67 7.77 -12.62
CA SER A 148 4.54 8.71 -12.70
C SER A 148 3.24 8.09 -12.18
N GLY A 149 2.25 8.95 -11.85
CA GLY A 149 0.92 8.49 -11.45
C GLY A 149 -0.03 8.22 -12.63
N ALA A 150 0.48 8.22 -13.87
CA ALA A 150 -0.35 8.06 -15.06
C ALA A 150 -1.01 6.67 -15.09
N LEU A 151 -2.30 6.64 -15.41
CA LEU A 151 -3.04 5.38 -15.54
C LEU A 151 -2.64 4.64 -16.80
N GLN A 152 -2.36 3.34 -16.69
CA GLN A 152 -2.02 2.46 -17.80
C GLN A 152 -2.81 1.17 -17.73
N ALA A 153 -3.21 0.65 -18.90
CA ALA A 153 -3.89 -0.64 -18.96
C ALA A 153 -2.93 -1.76 -18.51
N ALA A 154 -3.38 -2.55 -17.56
CA ALA A 154 -2.63 -3.66 -16.99
C ALA A 154 -3.53 -4.86 -16.69
N ARG A 155 -2.92 -6.00 -16.46
CA ARG A 155 -3.59 -7.21 -16.00
C ARG A 155 -2.85 -7.75 -14.78
N LEU A 156 -3.55 -7.86 -13.68
CA LEU A 156 -3.06 -8.60 -12.51
C LEU A 156 -3.29 -10.09 -12.74
N HIS A 157 -2.25 -10.88 -12.59
CA HIS A 157 -2.27 -12.34 -12.62
C HIS A 157 -2.07 -12.87 -11.21
N ILE A 158 -2.98 -13.73 -10.77
CA ILE A 158 -2.88 -14.48 -9.52
C ILE A 158 -2.68 -15.94 -9.93
N SER A 159 -1.56 -16.54 -9.57
CA SER A 159 -1.16 -17.87 -10.01
C SER A 159 -0.43 -18.65 -8.91
N GLU A 160 -0.44 -19.96 -9.04
CA GLU A 160 0.38 -20.88 -8.23
C GLU A 160 1.52 -21.50 -9.06
N VAL A 161 1.50 -21.28 -10.37
CA VAL A 161 2.37 -21.96 -11.33
C VAL A 161 3.40 -21.02 -11.95
N SER A 162 2.99 -19.84 -12.42
CA SER A 162 3.85 -18.98 -13.24
C SER A 162 3.66 -17.48 -12.95
N SER A 163 4.74 -16.72 -13.13
CA SER A 163 4.76 -15.26 -13.26
C SER A 163 4.51 -14.85 -14.71
N GLN A 164 4.11 -13.58 -14.89
CA GLN A 164 4.02 -12.89 -16.19
C GLN A 164 5.13 -11.86 -16.31
#